data_f439eef0ffaa08dce3b6085096d9f057
#
_entry.id   f439eef0ffaa08dce3b6085096d9f057
#
_cell.length_a   1.000
_cell.length_b   1.000
_cell.length_c   1.000
_cell.angle_alpha   90.00
_cell.angle_beta   90.00
_cell.angle_gamma   90.00
#
_symmetry.space_group_name_H-M   'P 1'
#
loop_
_entity.id
_entity.type
_entity.pdbx_description
1 polymer ?
#
loop_
_entity_poly.entity_id
_entity_poly.type
_entity_poly.pdbx_seq_one_letter_code
_entity_poly.pdbx_strand_id
1 'polypeptide(L)'
;VPGEAELSGRGVSYCATCDGMFYRGKTVVIVGGGNTAVADALFLSKICKKVYLVHRRDELRASKTYMDSLNEAENLEFIWNSEVVEVLADDLVTGVKVKNKENCEVSEIDCDGVFVAIGNVPKDRLTSMKEGMCSQTRRHGPIFRECMRLEI
;
A
#
# COMPACT_ATOMS: atom_id res chain seq x y z
N VAL A 1 -3.19 -4.56 -6.50
CA VAL A 1 -3.68 -3.21 -6.84
C VAL A 1 -4.14 -3.21 -8.30
N PRO A 2 -5.26 -2.58 -8.67
CA PRO A 2 -5.65 -2.44 -10.06
C PRO A 2 -4.53 -1.80 -10.91
N GLY A 3 -4.22 -2.41 -12.06
CA GLY A 3 -3.10 -2.01 -12.92
C GLY A 3 -1.73 -2.60 -12.56
N GLU A 4 -1.59 -3.19 -11.37
CA GLU A 4 -0.31 -3.72 -10.86
C GLU A 4 0.29 -4.80 -11.76
N ALA A 5 -0.51 -5.78 -12.17
CA ALA A 5 -0.02 -6.91 -12.97
C ALA A 5 0.37 -6.51 -14.39
N GLU A 6 -0.36 -5.57 -14.98
CA GLU A 6 -0.15 -5.09 -16.35
C GLU A 6 1.08 -4.19 -16.45
N LEU A 7 1.41 -3.50 -15.35
CA LEU A 7 2.52 -2.56 -15.25
C LEU A 7 3.78 -3.17 -14.59
N SER A 8 3.76 -4.46 -14.29
CA SER A 8 4.95 -5.16 -13.80
C SER A 8 6.09 -5.07 -14.80
N GLY A 9 7.23 -4.53 -14.38
CA GLY A 9 8.37 -4.21 -15.24
C GLY A 9 8.21 -2.92 -16.08
N ARG A 10 7.06 -2.23 -15.96
CA ARG A 10 6.79 -0.95 -16.64
C ARG A 10 6.58 0.20 -15.64
N GLY A 11 7.19 0.08 -14.48
CA GLY A 11 7.10 1.04 -13.38
C GLY A 11 6.61 0.42 -12.07
N VAL A 12 6.05 -0.79 -12.10
CA VAL A 12 5.72 -1.57 -10.90
C VAL A 12 6.78 -2.64 -10.69
N SER A 13 7.33 -2.71 -9.49
CA SER A 13 8.35 -3.69 -9.08
C SER A 13 8.01 -4.31 -7.71
N TYR A 14 8.53 -5.50 -7.49
CA TYR A 14 8.41 -6.24 -6.22
C TYR A 14 9.77 -6.40 -5.51
N CYS A 15 10.83 -5.84 -6.08
CA CYS A 15 12.19 -5.98 -5.57
C CYS A 15 12.94 -4.64 -5.65
N ALA A 16 13.00 -3.91 -4.55
CA ALA A 16 13.71 -2.63 -4.51
C ALA A 16 15.21 -2.77 -4.76
N THR A 17 15.83 -3.83 -4.26
CA THR A 17 17.27 -4.08 -4.50
C THR A 17 17.59 -4.48 -5.93
N CYS A 18 16.63 -5.08 -6.65
CA CYS A 18 16.80 -5.47 -8.04
C CYS A 18 16.67 -4.25 -8.98
N ASP A 19 15.59 -3.51 -8.81
CA ASP A 19 15.15 -2.49 -9.77
C ASP A 19 15.37 -1.04 -9.29
N GLY A 20 15.69 -0.84 -8.01
CA GLY A 20 15.79 0.48 -7.41
C GLY A 20 16.76 1.43 -8.12
N MET A 21 17.83 0.91 -8.72
CA MET A 21 18.81 1.71 -9.44
C MET A 21 18.24 2.40 -10.69
N PHE A 22 17.17 1.88 -11.30
CA PHE A 22 16.48 2.51 -12.45
C PHE A 22 15.70 3.75 -12.02
N TYR A 23 15.44 3.89 -10.71
CA TYR A 23 14.69 5.00 -10.12
C TYR A 23 15.58 6.01 -9.40
N ARG A 24 16.89 5.97 -9.65
CA ARG A 24 17.83 6.92 -9.06
C ARG A 24 17.47 8.36 -9.43
N GLY A 25 17.33 9.21 -8.40
CA GLY A 25 16.94 10.61 -8.56
C GLY A 25 15.47 10.85 -8.94
N LYS A 26 14.64 9.81 -8.94
CA LYS A 26 13.20 9.85 -9.25
C LYS A 26 12.36 9.77 -7.99
N THR A 27 11.07 9.98 -8.13
CA THR A 27 10.08 9.82 -7.06
C THR A 27 9.46 8.43 -7.12
N VAL A 28 9.40 7.72 -5.99
CA VAL A 28 8.84 6.38 -5.92
C VAL A 28 7.84 6.23 -4.77
N VAL A 29 6.90 5.33 -4.95
CA VAL A 29 5.91 4.95 -3.94
C VAL A 29 6.16 3.51 -3.52
N ILE A 30 6.17 3.25 -2.23
CA ILE A 30 6.26 1.90 -1.64
C ILE A 30 4.93 1.59 -0.98
N VAL A 31 4.39 0.43 -1.28
CA VAL A 31 3.13 -0.05 -0.69
C VAL A 31 3.42 -1.17 0.28
N GLY A 32 3.22 -0.93 1.56
CA GLY A 32 3.45 -1.94 2.60
C GLY A 32 3.72 -1.34 3.97
N GLY A 33 4.02 -2.18 4.95
CA GLY A 33 4.29 -1.73 6.33
C GLY A 33 4.96 -2.81 7.20
N GLY A 34 5.47 -3.84 6.56
CA GLY A 34 6.31 -4.87 7.20
C GLY A 34 7.79 -4.57 7.09
N ASN A 35 8.62 -5.46 7.64
CA ASN A 35 10.08 -5.31 7.59
C ASN A 35 10.63 -5.13 6.18
N THR A 36 10.07 -5.83 5.18
CA THR A 36 10.47 -5.70 3.78
C THR A 36 10.21 -4.27 3.27
N ALA A 37 9.00 -3.74 3.47
CA ALA A 37 8.65 -2.39 3.03
C ALA A 37 9.57 -1.32 3.65
N VAL A 38 9.93 -1.51 4.90
CA VAL A 38 10.83 -0.60 5.63
C VAL A 38 12.27 -0.71 5.12
N ALA A 39 12.77 -1.93 4.90
CA ALA A 39 14.10 -2.15 4.33
C ALA A 39 14.20 -1.55 2.92
N ASP A 40 13.17 -1.75 2.11
CA ASP A 40 13.07 -1.18 0.76
C ASP A 40 13.02 0.35 0.80
N ALA A 41 12.28 0.93 1.74
CA ALA A 41 12.19 2.38 1.95
C ALA A 41 13.55 2.98 2.33
N LEU A 42 14.28 2.34 3.24
CA LEU A 42 15.63 2.77 3.63
C LEU A 42 16.64 2.65 2.49
N PHE A 43 16.52 1.62 1.67
CA PHE A 43 17.38 1.47 0.50
C PHE A 43 17.08 2.54 -0.55
N LEU A 44 15.80 2.71 -0.90
CA LEU A 44 15.36 3.66 -1.92
C LEU A 44 15.55 5.11 -1.50
N SER A 45 15.45 5.44 -0.20
CA SER A 45 15.72 6.79 0.30
C SER A 45 17.15 7.27 0.02
N LYS A 46 18.11 6.35 -0.08
CA LYS A 46 19.51 6.67 -0.39
C LYS A 46 19.78 6.98 -1.86
N ILE A 47 18.92 6.54 -2.75
CA ILE A 47 19.14 6.63 -4.20
C ILE A 47 18.08 7.47 -4.94
N CYS A 48 16.85 7.51 -4.43
CA CYS A 48 15.74 8.24 -5.03
C CYS A 48 15.69 9.69 -4.54
N LYS A 49 15.03 10.54 -5.31
CA LYS A 49 14.80 11.94 -4.94
C LYS A 49 13.79 12.05 -3.81
N LYS A 50 12.70 11.29 -3.90
CA LYS A 50 11.65 11.23 -2.89
C LYS A 50 11.03 9.84 -2.82
N VAL A 51 10.68 9.41 -1.61
CA VAL A 51 10.07 8.11 -1.34
C VAL A 51 8.80 8.32 -0.52
N TYR A 52 7.68 7.80 -0.99
CA TYR A 52 6.43 7.75 -0.24
C TYR A 52 6.19 6.33 0.25
N LEU A 53 5.97 6.15 1.55
CA LEU A 53 5.60 4.87 2.13
C LEU A 53 4.11 4.86 2.49
N VAL A 54 3.31 4.19 1.67
CA VAL A 54 1.86 4.08 1.87
C VAL A 54 1.55 2.86 2.73
N HIS A 55 0.90 3.09 3.87
CA HIS A 55 0.48 2.04 4.77
C HIS A 55 -0.98 2.19 5.20
N ARG A 56 -1.70 1.06 5.22
CA ARG A 56 -3.14 0.99 5.55
C ARG A 56 -3.50 1.19 7.02
N ARG A 57 -2.52 1.38 7.89
CA ARG A 57 -2.66 1.61 9.34
C ARG A 57 -1.87 2.85 9.72
N ASP A 58 -2.03 3.28 10.95
CA ASP A 58 -1.31 4.37 11.61
C ASP A 58 0.06 3.96 12.17
N GLU A 59 0.38 2.66 12.12
CA GLU A 59 1.59 2.06 12.71
C GLU A 59 2.19 1.02 11.78
N LEU A 60 3.52 1.03 11.61
CA LEU A 60 4.26 -0.02 10.90
C LEU A 60 4.38 -1.27 11.78
N ARG A 61 4.39 -2.43 11.14
CA ARG A 61 4.68 -3.72 11.79
C ARG A 61 6.17 -4.04 11.86
N ALA A 62 7.00 -3.11 11.47
CA ALA A 62 8.44 -3.25 11.50
C ALA A 62 9.02 -3.11 12.91
N SER A 63 10.20 -3.66 13.14
CA SER A 63 10.91 -3.52 14.40
C SER A 63 11.31 -2.06 14.66
N LYS A 64 11.37 -1.66 15.94
CA LYS A 64 11.72 -0.29 16.36
C LYS A 64 13.05 0.20 15.80
N THR A 65 14.03 -0.72 15.70
CA THR A 65 15.37 -0.41 15.17
C THR A 65 15.35 0.17 13.75
N TYR A 66 14.38 -0.26 12.92
CA TYR A 66 14.22 0.28 11.57
C TYR A 66 13.51 1.63 11.56
N MET A 67 12.67 1.90 12.56
CA MET A 67 11.92 3.16 12.65
C MET A 67 12.83 4.36 12.88
N ASP A 68 13.86 4.20 13.71
CA ASP A 68 14.82 5.28 13.99
C ASP A 68 15.55 5.69 12.71
N SER A 69 16.00 4.72 11.93
CA SER A 69 16.68 4.97 10.65
C SER A 69 15.76 5.56 9.58
N LEU A 70 14.46 5.24 9.60
CA LEU A 70 13.47 5.83 8.69
C LEU A 70 13.21 7.30 9.00
N ASN A 71 13.17 7.66 10.28
CA ASN A 71 12.94 9.04 10.72
C ASN A 71 14.12 9.97 10.38
N GLU A 72 15.32 9.43 10.17
CA GLU A 72 16.50 10.18 9.74
C GLU A 72 16.49 10.51 8.23
N ALA A 73 15.65 9.84 7.46
CA ALA A 73 15.57 10.04 6.01
C ALA A 73 14.70 11.26 5.66
N GLU A 74 15.30 12.39 5.35
CA GLU A 74 14.61 13.66 5.03
C GLU A 74 13.73 13.60 3.77
N ASN A 75 14.01 12.68 2.86
CA ASN A 75 13.29 12.52 1.59
C ASN A 75 12.23 11.41 1.63
N LEU A 76 11.92 10.89 2.82
CA LEU A 76 10.90 9.84 3.02
C LEU A 76 9.67 10.46 3.69
N GLU A 77 8.50 10.16 3.13
CA GLU A 77 7.21 10.63 3.63
C GLU A 77 6.26 9.45 3.85
N PHE A 78 5.63 9.42 5.02
CA PHE A 78 4.67 8.40 5.38
C PHE A 78 3.26 8.83 5.03
N ILE A 79 2.51 7.93 4.38
CA ILE A 79 1.10 8.11 4.08
C ILE A 79 0.32 7.03 4.84
N TRP A 80 -0.16 7.42 6.01
CA TRP A 80 -0.85 6.54 6.95
C TRP A 80 -2.33 6.34 6.59
N ASN A 81 -2.92 5.29 7.15
CA ASN A 81 -4.35 4.96 7.02
C ASN A 81 -4.84 4.97 5.57
N SER A 82 -3.96 4.62 4.65
CA SER A 82 -4.18 4.78 3.22
C SER A 82 -3.82 3.54 2.44
N GLU A 83 -4.49 3.36 1.32
CA GLU A 83 -4.23 2.26 0.39
C GLU A 83 -4.19 2.77 -1.05
N VAL A 84 -3.33 2.20 -1.86
CA VAL A 84 -3.28 2.49 -3.29
C VAL A 84 -4.45 1.77 -3.96
N VAL A 85 -5.33 2.53 -4.59
CA VAL A 85 -6.54 2.03 -5.26
C VAL A 85 -6.37 1.89 -6.76
N GLU A 86 -5.42 2.64 -7.34
CA GLU A 86 -5.15 2.60 -8.78
C GLU A 86 -3.70 3.04 -9.04
N VAL A 87 -3.04 2.43 -10.02
CA VAL A 87 -1.76 2.89 -10.55
C VAL A 87 -2.04 3.61 -11.86
N LEU A 88 -1.61 4.86 -11.94
CA LEU A 88 -1.75 5.69 -13.14
C LEU A 88 -0.54 5.47 -14.04
N ALA A 89 -0.80 5.19 -15.29
CA ALA A 89 0.25 5.01 -16.29
C ALA A 89 -0.27 5.38 -17.68
N ASP A 90 0.64 5.90 -18.48
CA ASP A 90 0.51 5.93 -19.94
C ASP A 90 1.26 4.69 -20.50
N ASP A 91 2.51 4.83 -20.90
CA ASP A 91 3.39 3.69 -21.23
C ASP A 91 4.14 3.17 -19.98
N LEU A 92 4.49 4.06 -19.08
CA LEU A 92 5.14 3.82 -17.81
C LEU A 92 4.30 4.42 -16.69
N VAL A 93 4.55 4.02 -15.44
CA VAL A 93 3.91 4.62 -14.27
C VAL A 93 4.18 6.12 -14.21
N THR A 94 3.11 6.90 -14.05
CA THR A 94 3.14 8.36 -13.90
C THR A 94 2.67 8.80 -12.51
N GLY A 95 1.92 7.95 -11.81
CA GLY A 95 1.42 8.25 -10.49
C GLY A 95 0.59 7.13 -9.89
N VAL A 96 0.06 7.39 -8.71
CA VAL A 96 -0.87 6.50 -8.01
C VAL A 96 -2.02 7.28 -7.40
N LYS A 97 -3.21 6.67 -7.37
CA LYS A 97 -4.32 7.13 -6.55
C LYS A 97 -4.29 6.42 -5.21
N VAL A 98 -4.28 7.21 -4.16
CA VAL A 98 -4.25 6.74 -2.78
C VAL A 98 -5.55 7.15 -2.10
N LYS A 99 -6.23 6.18 -1.52
CA LYS A 99 -7.46 6.39 -0.76
C LYS A 99 -7.17 6.32 0.73
N ASN A 100 -7.50 7.37 1.45
CA ASN A 100 -7.50 7.35 2.89
C ASN A 100 -8.71 6.57 3.41
N LYS A 101 -8.50 5.72 4.42
CA LYS A 101 -9.53 4.82 4.96
C LYS A 101 -10.46 5.49 5.98
N GLU A 102 -10.01 6.57 6.60
CA GLU A 102 -10.77 7.27 7.64
C GLU A 102 -11.80 8.22 7.03
N ASN A 103 -11.36 9.04 6.08
CA ASN A 103 -12.22 10.05 5.45
C ASN A 103 -12.69 9.67 4.03
N CYS A 104 -12.25 8.52 3.51
CA CYS A 104 -12.54 8.06 2.14
C CYS A 104 -12.06 9.02 1.04
N GLU A 105 -11.19 9.96 1.37
CA GLU A 105 -10.62 10.91 0.43
C GLU A 105 -9.62 10.21 -0.50
N VAL A 106 -9.68 10.54 -1.78
CA VAL A 106 -8.76 10.04 -2.79
C VAL A 106 -7.84 11.17 -3.21
N SER A 107 -6.54 10.96 -3.09
CA SER A 107 -5.49 11.87 -3.54
C SER A 107 -4.63 11.21 -4.61
N GLU A 108 -4.06 12.01 -5.48
CA GLU A 108 -3.10 11.55 -6.48
C GLU A 108 -1.68 11.94 -6.06
N ILE A 109 -0.75 11.03 -6.29
CA ILE A 109 0.68 11.22 -6.01
C ILE A 109 1.44 10.93 -7.28
N ASP A 110 2.12 11.93 -7.79
CA ASP A 110 3.01 11.77 -8.94
C ASP A 110 4.23 10.95 -8.54
N CYS A 111 4.49 9.89 -9.30
CA CYS A 111 5.67 9.05 -9.09
C CYS A 111 6.08 8.34 -10.38
N ASP A 112 7.36 8.01 -10.46
CA ASP A 112 7.96 7.31 -11.60
C ASP A 112 7.95 5.78 -11.42
N GLY A 113 7.67 5.31 -10.20
CA GLY A 113 7.63 3.88 -9.91
C GLY A 113 6.95 3.52 -8.62
N VAL A 114 6.42 2.29 -8.59
CA VAL A 114 5.70 1.72 -7.46
C VAL A 114 6.37 0.41 -7.04
N PHE A 115 6.73 0.30 -5.78
CA PHE A 115 7.29 -0.91 -5.18
C PHE A 115 6.25 -1.57 -4.26
N VAL A 116 5.87 -2.79 -4.58
CA VAL A 116 4.84 -3.52 -3.82
C VAL A 116 5.52 -4.45 -2.82
N ALA A 117 5.46 -4.10 -1.54
CA ALA A 117 6.09 -4.80 -0.43
C ALA A 117 5.07 -5.26 0.64
N ILE A 118 3.90 -5.70 0.21
CA ILE A 118 2.81 -6.18 1.09
C ILE A 118 3.01 -7.60 1.62
N GLY A 119 4.06 -8.30 1.20
CA GLY A 119 4.33 -9.69 1.52
C GLY A 119 3.42 -10.65 0.73
N ASN A 120 3.74 -11.94 0.75
CA ASN A 120 2.92 -12.97 0.14
C ASN A 120 1.63 -13.17 0.94
N VAL A 121 0.54 -12.54 0.51
CA VAL A 121 -0.80 -12.94 0.95
C VAL A 121 -1.24 -14.07 0.02
N PRO A 122 -1.57 -15.27 0.53
CA PRO A 122 -2.13 -16.32 -0.29
C PRO A 122 -3.35 -15.79 -1.07
N LYS A 123 -3.43 -16.10 -2.36
CA LYS A 123 -4.50 -15.62 -3.26
C LYS A 123 -5.92 -15.93 -2.76
N ASP A 124 -6.06 -16.89 -1.87
CA ASP A 124 -7.35 -17.33 -1.31
C ASP A 124 -8.03 -16.31 -0.40
N ARG A 125 -7.29 -15.30 0.09
CA ARG A 125 -7.86 -14.22 0.92
C ARG A 125 -8.27 -12.97 0.14
N LEU A 126 -7.88 -12.84 -1.13
CA LEU A 126 -8.18 -11.67 -1.96
C LEU A 126 -9.58 -11.72 -2.60
N THR A 127 -10.20 -12.91 -2.66
CA THR A 127 -11.54 -13.08 -3.24
C THR A 127 -12.68 -12.78 -2.30
N SER A 128 -12.44 -12.62 -0.99
CA SER A 128 -13.51 -12.39 -0.01
C SER A 128 -13.64 -10.93 0.46
N MET A 129 -12.84 -10.02 -0.07
CA MET A 129 -12.98 -8.58 0.18
C MET A 129 -13.52 -7.85 -1.05
N LYS A 130 -14.55 -8.39 -1.65
CA LYS A 130 -15.45 -7.61 -2.48
C LYS A 130 -16.27 -6.73 -1.54
N GLU A 131 -16.19 -5.41 -1.79
CA GLU A 131 -17.12 -4.42 -1.30
C GLU A 131 -17.27 -4.31 0.22
N GLY A 132 -16.24 -3.80 0.87
CA GLY A 132 -16.36 -3.20 2.20
C GLY A 132 -17.01 -1.84 2.10
N MET A 133 -18.31 -1.89 2.10
CA MET A 133 -19.25 -0.81 2.32
C MET A 133 -18.73 0.19 3.36
N CYS A 134 -18.63 1.45 2.96
CA CYS A 134 -18.62 2.58 3.86
C CYS A 134 -19.94 2.53 4.65
N SER A 135 -19.93 1.93 5.84
CA SER A 135 -21.13 1.79 6.67
C SER A 135 -21.46 3.11 7.31
N GLN A 136 -22.41 3.80 6.70
CA GLN A 136 -23.21 4.77 7.43
C GLN A 136 -23.90 4.09 8.60
N THR A 137 -23.64 4.62 9.77
CA THR A 137 -24.37 4.38 11.01
C THR A 137 -25.86 4.47 10.80
N ARG A 138 -26.61 3.39 10.92
CA ARG A 138 -28.01 3.42 11.38
C ARG A 138 -28.36 2.16 12.16
N ARG A 139 -28.50 2.37 13.46
CA ARG A 139 -29.50 1.89 14.43
C ARG A 139 -30.30 0.61 14.11
N HIS A 140 -30.21 -0.30 15.09
CA HIS A 140 -31.28 -1.11 15.66
C HIS A 140 -32.08 -2.07 14.78
N GLY A 141 -31.91 -3.35 15.12
CA GLY A 141 -32.90 -4.37 14.88
C GLY A 141 -32.39 -5.76 15.25
N PRO A 142 -33.03 -6.48 16.18
CA PRO A 142 -32.55 -7.78 16.62
C PRO A 142 -33.07 -8.89 15.72
N ILE A 143 -32.20 -9.41 14.84
CA ILE A 143 -32.47 -10.70 14.18
C ILE A 143 -31.22 -11.56 14.28
N PHE A 144 -30.90 -11.95 15.51
CA PHE A 144 -30.00 -13.06 15.78
C PHE A 144 -30.76 -14.11 16.57
N ARG A 145 -31.77 -14.71 15.94
CA ARG A 145 -32.39 -15.95 16.39
C ARG A 145 -33.11 -16.56 15.20
N GLU A 146 -32.37 -17.34 14.41
CA GLU A 146 -32.98 -18.48 13.66
C GLU A 146 -32.01 -19.02 12.60
N CYS A 147 -30.89 -19.53 13.05
CA CYS A 147 -30.07 -20.45 12.26
C CYS A 147 -29.34 -21.45 13.16
N MET A 148 -30.06 -21.98 14.16
CA MET A 148 -29.65 -23.17 14.89
C MET A 148 -30.86 -24.07 15.09
N ARG A 149 -31.30 -24.70 14.02
CA ARG A 149 -32.10 -25.94 14.07
C ARG A 149 -32.27 -26.41 12.64
N LEU A 150 -31.43 -27.35 12.28
CA LEU A 150 -31.71 -28.48 11.42
C LEU A 150 -30.43 -29.29 11.27
N GLU A 151 -30.10 -29.97 12.35
CA GLU A 151 -29.43 -31.24 12.25
C GLU A 151 -30.50 -32.32 12.51
N ILE A 152 -30.66 -33.14 11.58
CA ILE A 152 -30.68 -34.59 11.78
C ILE A 152 -30.27 -35.22 10.45
#